data_cc332e437a5624387e68e53348f4cd75
#
_entry.id   cc332e437a5624387e68e53348f4cd75
#
_cell.length_a   1.000
_cell.length_b   1.000
_cell.length_c   1.000
_cell.angle_alpha   90.00
_cell.angle_beta   90.00
_cell.angle_gamma   90.00
#
_symmetry.space_group_name_H-M   'P 1'
#
loop_
_entity.id
_entity.type
_entity.pdbx_description
1 polymer ?
#
loop_
_entity_poly.entity_id
_entity_poly.type
_entity_poly.pdbx_seq_one_letter_code
_entity_poly.pdbx_strand_id
1 'polypeptide(L)'
;MKLIEAIIRPVKLDEVKSALANIGIEDFMESAIFCHGRQKGQTIVYRGAEYVANFVEKIKLEVIAADDSVGKIIEAIGNIAKTERREDCRIYVLPFVEAC
;
A
#
# COMPACT_ATOMS: atom_id res chain seq x y z
N MET A 1 -17.10 11.40 -1.07
CA MET A 1 -15.82 11.15 -0.40
C MET A 1 -15.50 9.66 -0.39
N LYS A 2 -14.28 9.32 -0.64
CA LYS A 2 -13.83 7.93 -0.67
C LYS A 2 -12.60 7.74 0.20
N LEU A 3 -12.47 6.54 0.75
CA LEU A 3 -11.24 6.09 1.39
C LEU A 3 -10.51 5.20 0.39
N ILE A 4 -9.28 5.54 0.08
CA ILE A 4 -8.42 4.74 -0.78
C ILE A 4 -7.42 4.04 0.11
N GLU A 5 -7.45 2.71 0.11
CA GLU A 5 -6.47 1.90 0.81
C GLU A 5 -5.53 1.27 -0.22
N ALA A 6 -4.25 1.56 -0.09
CA ALA A 6 -3.25 0.97 -0.98
C ALA A 6 -2.28 0.14 -0.14
N ILE A 7 -2.09 -1.09 -0.57
CA ILE A 7 -1.14 -2.02 0.08
C ILE A 7 -0.01 -2.25 -0.89
N ILE A 8 1.17 -1.79 -0.51
CA ILE A 8 2.34 -1.75 -1.40
C ILE A 8 3.55 -2.37 -0.71
N ARG A 9 4.58 -2.67 -1.49
CA ARG A 9 5.85 -3.12 -0.94
C ARG A 9 6.56 -1.97 -0.22
N PRO A 10 7.20 -2.22 0.93
CA PRO A 10 7.89 -1.16 1.67
C PRO A 10 8.93 -0.41 0.84
N VAL A 11 9.60 -1.09 -0.08
CA VAL A 11 10.65 -0.48 -0.91
C VAL A 11 10.11 0.61 -1.84
N LYS A 12 8.81 0.63 -2.10
CA LYS A 12 8.19 1.63 -2.98
C LYS A 12 7.61 2.83 -2.24
N LEU A 13 7.66 2.82 -0.92
CA LEU A 13 6.98 3.84 -0.13
C LEU A 13 7.42 5.26 -0.47
N ASP A 14 8.71 5.51 -0.50
CA ASP A 14 9.20 6.87 -0.73
C ASP A 14 8.83 7.40 -2.12
N GLU A 15 8.91 6.54 -3.13
CA GLU A 15 8.52 6.92 -4.49
C GLU A 15 7.02 7.20 -4.58
N VAL A 16 6.20 6.42 -3.89
CA VAL A 16 4.74 6.63 -3.85
C VAL A 16 4.42 7.94 -3.14
N LYS A 17 5.08 8.22 -2.03
CA LYS A 17 4.90 9.50 -1.33
C LYS A 17 5.23 10.68 -2.24
N SER A 18 6.31 10.60 -3.00
CA SER A 18 6.67 11.64 -3.94
C SER A 18 5.64 11.81 -5.05
N ALA A 19 5.11 10.70 -5.57
CA ALA A 19 4.08 10.74 -6.59
C ALA A 19 2.79 11.39 -6.08
N LEU A 20 2.41 11.09 -4.84
CA LEU A 20 1.24 11.72 -4.22
C LEU A 20 1.46 13.21 -4.01
N ALA A 21 2.63 13.61 -3.56
CA ALA A 21 2.96 15.03 -3.39
C ALA A 21 2.87 15.78 -4.72
N ASN A 22 3.31 15.16 -5.81
CA ASN A 22 3.28 15.76 -7.13
C ASN A 22 1.87 16.06 -7.64
N ILE A 23 0.86 15.36 -7.14
CA ILE A 23 -0.54 15.63 -7.48
C ILE A 23 -1.28 16.37 -6.37
N GLY A 24 -0.54 16.91 -5.40
CA GLY A 24 -1.12 17.74 -4.35
C GLY A 24 -1.71 16.98 -3.16
N ILE A 25 -1.41 15.69 -3.03
CA ILE A 25 -1.88 14.88 -1.91
C ILE A 25 -0.77 14.80 -0.87
N GLU A 26 -0.96 15.53 0.23
CA GLU A 26 0.01 15.56 1.32
C GLU A 26 -0.51 14.91 2.59
N ASP A 27 -1.82 14.78 2.71
CA ASP A 27 -2.46 14.20 3.89
C ASP A 27 -2.86 12.76 3.63
N PHE A 28 -2.20 11.84 4.30
CA PHE A 28 -2.53 10.42 4.24
C PHE A 28 -1.97 9.74 5.49
N MET A 29 -2.46 8.55 5.74
CA MET A 29 -1.97 7.74 6.86
C MET A 29 -1.18 6.56 6.32
N GLU A 30 -0.13 6.18 7.01
CA GLU A 30 0.63 4.99 6.66
C GLU A 30 0.81 4.09 7.87
N SER A 31 0.82 2.80 7.63
CA SER A 31 1.09 1.81 8.67
C SER A 31 1.82 0.62 8.08
N ALA A 32 2.72 0.05 8.87
CA ALA A 32 3.35 -1.22 8.52
C ALA A 32 2.39 -2.34 8.93
N ILE A 33 2.15 -3.27 8.02
CA ILE A 33 1.25 -4.38 8.27
C ILE A 33 1.91 -5.70 7.89
N PHE A 34 1.45 -6.77 8.50
CA PHE A 34 1.89 -8.12 8.18
C PHE A 34 0.76 -8.82 7.44
N CYS A 35 1.02 -9.19 6.19
CA CYS A 35 0.04 -9.89 5.37
C CYS A 35 0.29 -11.38 5.45
N HIS A 36 -0.70 -12.10 5.95
CA HIS A 36 -0.67 -13.55 6.06
C HIS A 36 -1.50 -14.14 4.92
N GLY A 37 -1.12 -15.31 4.46
CA GLY A 37 -1.89 -15.94 3.41
C GLY A 37 -1.14 -17.10 2.77
N ARG A 38 -1.64 -17.52 1.62
CA ARG A 38 -1.05 -18.62 0.86
C ARG A 38 0.22 -18.24 0.15
N GLN A 39 0.45 -16.96 -0.01
CA GLN A 39 1.70 -16.49 -0.58
C GLN A 39 2.83 -16.92 0.34
N LYS A 40 3.85 -17.44 -0.27
CA LYS A 40 4.96 -17.98 0.51
C LYS A 40 5.67 -16.86 1.23
N GLY A 41 5.81 -17.04 2.51
CA GLY A 41 6.70 -16.22 3.28
C GLY A 41 8.13 -16.42 2.81
N GLN A 42 8.97 -15.49 3.17
CA GLN A 42 10.38 -15.56 2.83
C GLN A 42 11.08 -16.47 3.82
N THR A 43 12.10 -17.18 3.33
CA THR A 43 13.00 -17.91 4.21
C THR A 43 13.90 -16.90 4.92
N ILE A 44 13.91 -16.98 6.24
CA ILE A 44 14.72 -16.10 7.07
C ILE A 44 15.80 -16.94 7.75
N VAL A 45 17.02 -16.43 7.81
CA VAL A 45 18.08 -17.04 8.57
C VAL A 45 18.22 -16.27 9.88
N TYR A 46 18.07 -16.99 10.99
CA TYR A 46 18.17 -16.42 12.32
C TYR A 46 18.98 -17.35 13.19
N ARG A 47 20.09 -16.86 13.75
CA ARG A 47 21.01 -17.65 14.59
C ARG A 47 21.47 -18.95 13.93
N GLY A 48 21.72 -18.88 12.60
CA GLY A 48 22.21 -20.02 11.85
C GLY A 48 21.15 -21.05 11.46
N ALA A 49 19.89 -20.83 11.79
CA ALA A 49 18.79 -21.69 11.39
C ALA A 49 17.87 -20.97 10.41
N GLU A 50 17.32 -21.72 9.45
CA GLU A 50 16.39 -21.19 8.50
C GLU A 50 14.97 -21.33 9.01
N TYR A 51 14.19 -20.25 8.87
CA TYR A 51 12.77 -20.22 9.22
C TYR A 51 11.97 -19.74 8.02
N VAL A 52 10.82 -20.34 7.78
CA VAL A 52 9.90 -19.87 6.76
C VAL A 52 8.94 -18.90 7.43
N ALA A 53 8.96 -17.65 6.99
CA ALA A 53 8.01 -16.66 7.49
C ALA A 53 6.62 -16.94 6.92
N ASN A 54 5.60 -16.88 7.78
CA ASN A 54 4.22 -17.08 7.39
C ASN A 54 3.53 -15.76 7.01
N PHE A 55 4.29 -14.69 6.89
CA PHE A 55 3.77 -13.38 6.58
C PHE A 55 4.75 -12.61 5.69
N VAL A 56 4.22 -11.60 5.03
CA VAL A 56 5.02 -10.62 4.27
C VAL A 56 4.69 -9.25 4.82
N GLU A 57 5.73 -8.47 5.11
CA GLU A 57 5.54 -7.09 5.54
C GLU A 57 5.20 -6.21 4.36
N LYS A 58 4.16 -5.41 4.52
CA LYS A 58 3.69 -4.44 3.53
C LYS A 58 3.44 -3.11 4.21
N ILE A 59 3.27 -2.09 3.40
CA ILE A 59 2.83 -0.78 3.87
C ILE A 59 1.39 -0.57 3.40
N LYS A 60 0.55 -0.14 4.33
CA LYS A 60 -0.81 0.29 3.98
C LYS A 60 -0.86 1.81 4.03
N LEU A 61 -1.29 2.40 2.91
CA LEU A 61 -1.58 3.82 2.82
C LEU A 61 -3.09 4.03 2.80
N GLU A 62 -3.57 5.01 3.56
CA GLU A 62 -4.97 5.37 3.57
C GLU A 62 -5.11 6.84 3.21
N VAL A 63 -5.80 7.10 2.12
CA VAL A 63 -5.99 8.44 1.59
C VAL A 63 -7.49 8.73 1.52
N ILE A 64 -7.92 9.80 2.18
CA ILE A 64 -9.30 10.26 2.11
C ILE A 64 -9.36 11.30 1.00
N ALA A 65 -10.23 11.09 0.03
CA ALA A 65 -10.26 11.91 -1.17
C ALA A 65 -11.67 12.21 -1.64
N ALA A 66 -11.81 13.37 -2.30
CA ALA A 66 -13.03 13.68 -3.02
C ALA A 66 -13.20 12.71 -4.19
N ASP A 67 -14.44 12.45 -4.57
CA ASP A 67 -14.75 11.45 -5.60
C ASP A 67 -14.02 11.72 -6.91
N ASP A 68 -13.87 12.99 -7.29
CA ASP A 68 -13.21 13.35 -8.54
C ASP A 68 -11.67 13.24 -8.49
N SER A 69 -11.10 13.04 -7.31
CA SER A 69 -9.66 12.86 -7.15
C SER A 69 -9.23 11.40 -7.15
N VAL A 70 -10.16 10.47 -7.04
CA VAL A 70 -9.86 9.04 -6.88
C VAL A 70 -9.01 8.50 -8.04
N GLY A 71 -9.39 8.82 -9.26
CA GLY A 71 -8.69 8.30 -10.44
C GLY A 71 -7.23 8.69 -10.48
N LYS A 72 -6.93 9.96 -10.22
CA LYS A 72 -5.54 10.42 -10.26
C LYS A 72 -4.68 9.85 -9.13
N ILE A 73 -5.31 9.60 -7.98
CA ILE A 73 -4.59 8.98 -6.85
C ILE A 73 -4.25 7.53 -7.17
N ILE A 74 -5.22 6.78 -7.69
CA ILE A 74 -4.99 5.38 -8.09
C ILE A 74 -3.89 5.31 -9.14
N GLU A 75 -3.93 6.19 -10.13
CA GLU A 75 -2.92 6.22 -11.18
C GLU A 75 -1.53 6.54 -10.63
N ALA A 76 -1.43 7.52 -9.74
CA ALA A 76 -0.15 7.92 -9.15
C ALA A 76 0.47 6.76 -8.36
N ILE A 77 -0.32 6.08 -7.55
CA ILE A 77 0.18 4.94 -6.76
C ILE A 77 0.52 3.77 -7.68
N GLY A 78 -0.37 3.45 -8.60
CA GLY A 78 -0.22 2.29 -9.48
C GLY A 78 1.00 2.39 -10.40
N ASN A 79 1.27 3.57 -10.93
CA ASN A 79 2.42 3.76 -11.83
C ASN A 79 3.75 3.44 -11.15
N ILE A 80 3.83 3.62 -9.85
CA ILE A 80 5.05 3.36 -9.08
C ILE A 80 5.06 1.93 -8.52
N ALA A 81 3.95 1.50 -7.94
CA ALA A 81 3.92 0.29 -7.11
C ALA A 81 3.52 -0.98 -7.87
N LYS A 82 2.83 -0.84 -8.98
CA LYS A 82 2.31 -1.98 -9.74
C LYS A 82 3.43 -2.71 -10.46
N THR A 83 3.40 -4.04 -10.39
CA THR A 83 4.31 -4.91 -11.13
C THR A 83 3.47 -6.00 -11.81
N GLU A 84 4.12 -6.96 -12.45
CA GLU A 84 3.42 -8.12 -13.01
C GLU A 84 2.78 -8.99 -11.93
N ARG A 85 3.28 -8.89 -10.70
CA ARG A 85 2.75 -9.64 -9.57
C ARG A 85 1.62 -8.86 -8.95
N ARG A 86 0.44 -9.45 -8.94
CA ARG A 86 -0.77 -8.82 -8.43
C ARG A 86 -0.65 -8.39 -6.97
N GLU A 87 0.05 -9.16 -6.17
CA GLU A 87 0.20 -8.91 -4.74
C GLU A 87 1.12 -7.73 -4.41
N ASP A 88 1.84 -7.20 -5.39
CA ASP A 88 2.76 -6.09 -5.16
C ASP A 88 2.06 -4.74 -5.05
N CYS A 89 0.83 -4.63 -5.54
CA CYS A 89 0.04 -3.42 -5.41
C CYS A 89 -1.44 -3.79 -5.38
N ARG A 90 -2.08 -3.51 -4.27
CA ARG A 90 -3.53 -3.71 -4.12
C ARG A 90 -4.14 -2.40 -3.68
N ILE A 91 -5.13 -1.94 -4.43
CA ILE A 91 -5.80 -0.68 -4.13
C ILE A 91 -7.29 -0.94 -4.00
N TYR A 92 -7.84 -0.52 -2.88
CA TYR A 92 -9.27 -0.65 -2.59
C TYR A 92 -9.87 0.74 -2.45
N VAL A 93 -11.07 0.91 -2.96
CA VAL A 93 -11.79 2.18 -2.86
C VAL A 93 -13.10 1.90 -2.12
N LEU A 94 -13.30 2.59 -1.02
CA LEU A 94 -14.46 2.39 -0.16
C LEU A 94 -15.25 3.69 -0.01
N PRO A 95 -16.59 3.60 0.06
CA PRO A 95 -17.39 4.75 0.46
C PRO A 95 -17.00 5.20 1.86
N PHE A 96 -16.98 6.51 2.08
CA PHE A 96 -16.49 7.06 3.33
C PHE A 96 -17.35 8.21 3.81
N VAL A 97 -17.69 8.20 5.09
CA VAL A 97 -18.44 9.26 5.75
C VAL A 97 -17.68 9.67 7.00
N GLU A 98 -17.37 10.94 7.12
CA GLU A 98 -16.72 11.48 8.30
C GLU A 98 -17.81 12.02 9.24
N ALA A 99 -17.82 11.53 10.46
CA ALA A 99 -18.87 11.88 11.42
C ALA A 99 -18.45 12.95 12.42
N CYS A 100 -17.16 13.34 12.44
CA CYS A 100 -16.65 14.20 13.46
C CYS A 100 -15.87 15.36 12.87
#